data_e330fad612676c1caa6210fd12763a0a
#
_entry.id   e330fad612676c1caa6210fd12763a0a
#
_cell.length_a   1.000
_cell.length_b   1.000
_cell.length_c   1.000
_cell.angle_alpha   90.00
_cell.angle_beta   90.00
_cell.angle_gamma   90.00
#
_symmetry.space_group_name_H-M   'P 1'
#
loop_
_entity.id
_entity.type
_entity.pdbx_description
1 polymer ?
#
loop_
_entity_poly.entity_id
_entity_poly.type
_entity_poly.pdbx_seq_one_letter_code
_entity_poly.pdbx_strand_id
1 'polypeptide(L)'
;TMMSLLPNGLLGLTFAALIAAIVSSLASMSNSISTIFTMDIYKYFKNDNVSQSNLIQVGRITVVLSLIIATLVAKPLLGSFESIFQYIQNFTGYFSPGIVVIFLVALFWKKATSMSVLVAALISLISSILLSINFPELPFIHRMTMVFILSALGCIATTHLQGYKDQEKAIDLTTVNF
;
A
#
# COMPACT_ATOMS: atom_id res chain seq x y z
N THR A 1 13.53 20.69 19.90
CA THR A 1 12.73 21.94 19.73
C THR A 1 11.37 21.90 20.41
N MET A 2 10.60 20.80 20.43
CA MET A 2 9.33 20.73 21.20
C MET A 2 9.57 20.85 22.72
N MET A 3 10.62 20.24 23.23
CA MET A 3 10.95 20.26 24.67
C MET A 3 11.33 21.65 25.20
N SER A 4 11.77 22.57 24.35
CA SER A 4 12.17 23.93 24.73
C SER A 4 11.07 24.97 24.57
N LEU A 5 9.98 24.66 23.88
CA LEU A 5 8.92 25.62 23.55
C LEU A 5 7.63 25.39 24.32
N LEU A 6 7.42 24.20 24.90
CA LEU A 6 6.16 23.85 25.56
C LEU A 6 6.32 23.77 27.10
N PRO A 7 5.37 24.32 27.86
CA PRO A 7 5.31 24.11 29.31
C PRO A 7 5.05 22.62 29.62
N ASN A 8 5.50 22.16 30.78
CA ASN A 8 5.52 20.74 31.17
C ASN A 8 4.16 20.01 31.00
N GLY A 9 3.03 20.68 31.28
CA GLY A 9 1.70 20.08 31.09
C GLY A 9 1.32 19.86 29.62
N LEU A 10 1.60 20.84 28.76
CA LEU A 10 1.34 20.74 27.32
C LEU A 10 2.29 19.75 26.63
N LEU A 11 3.52 19.65 27.14
CA LEU A 11 4.49 18.66 26.62
C LEU A 11 3.97 17.24 26.86
N GLY A 12 3.46 16.92 28.05
CA GLY A 12 2.86 15.60 28.31
C GLY A 12 1.66 15.29 27.44
N LEU A 13 0.78 16.27 27.22
CA LEU A 13 -0.37 16.12 26.33
C LEU A 13 0.06 15.85 24.87
N THR A 14 1.08 16.55 24.40
CA THR A 14 1.62 16.38 23.04
C THR A 14 2.21 14.97 22.84
N PHE A 15 2.98 14.48 23.81
CA PHE A 15 3.51 13.12 23.77
C PHE A 15 2.39 12.07 23.81
N ALA A 16 1.39 12.25 24.65
CA ALA A 16 0.23 11.35 24.69
C ALA A 16 -0.52 11.32 23.34
N ALA A 17 -0.72 12.48 22.72
CA ALA A 17 -1.35 12.58 21.40
C ALA A 17 -0.53 11.88 20.29
N LEU A 18 0.80 12.05 20.31
CA LEU A 18 1.70 11.35 19.36
C LEU A 18 1.64 9.83 19.55
N ILE A 19 1.71 9.35 20.78
CA ILE A 19 1.60 7.92 21.07
C ILE A 19 0.24 7.39 20.61
N ALA A 20 -0.85 8.09 20.92
CA ALA A 20 -2.19 7.71 20.50
C ALA A 20 -2.32 7.62 18.97
N ALA A 21 -1.76 8.57 18.23
CA ALA A 21 -1.75 8.57 16.76
C ALA A 21 -0.98 7.38 16.21
N ILE A 22 0.20 7.06 16.75
CA ILE A 22 1.01 5.90 16.34
C ILE A 22 0.26 4.61 16.63
N VAL A 23 -0.30 4.44 17.82
CA VAL A 23 -1.05 3.24 18.22
C VAL A 23 -2.27 3.04 17.32
N SER A 24 -3.01 4.12 17.02
CA SER A 24 -4.15 4.08 16.10
C SER A 24 -3.76 3.59 14.69
N SER A 25 -2.67 4.12 14.14
CA SER A 25 -2.17 3.70 12.83
C SER A 25 -1.70 2.24 12.82
N LEU A 26 -0.96 1.83 13.84
CA LEU A 26 -0.51 0.44 14.00
C LEU A 26 -1.68 -0.53 14.13
N ALA A 27 -2.71 -0.17 14.90
CA ALA A 27 -3.91 -1.00 15.06
C ALA A 27 -4.64 -1.18 13.73
N SER A 28 -4.80 -0.11 12.96
CA SER A 28 -5.43 -0.16 11.63
C SER A 28 -4.63 -1.03 10.65
N MET A 29 -3.32 -0.85 10.56
CA MET A 29 -2.44 -1.66 9.71
C MET A 29 -2.47 -3.13 10.11
N SER A 30 -2.40 -3.44 11.41
CA SER A 30 -2.44 -4.80 11.93
C SER A 30 -3.77 -5.50 11.61
N ASN A 31 -4.87 -4.77 11.71
CA ASN A 31 -6.19 -5.29 11.34
C ASN A 31 -6.26 -5.59 9.84
N SER A 32 -5.74 -4.71 8.99
CA SER A 32 -5.68 -4.93 7.54
C SER A 32 -4.84 -6.16 7.17
N ILE A 33 -3.63 -6.30 7.74
CA ILE A 33 -2.76 -7.46 7.53
C ILE A 33 -3.46 -8.75 7.96
N SER A 34 -4.08 -8.74 9.14
CA SER A 34 -4.83 -9.89 9.66
C SER A 34 -5.97 -10.30 8.73
N THR A 35 -6.75 -9.33 8.26
CA THR A 35 -7.91 -9.59 7.39
C THR A 35 -7.47 -10.15 6.04
N ILE A 36 -6.50 -9.50 5.38
CA ILE A 36 -5.97 -9.95 4.08
C ILE A 36 -5.39 -11.36 4.21
N PHE A 37 -4.52 -11.59 5.21
CA PHE A 37 -3.93 -12.92 5.40
C PHE A 37 -4.98 -14.00 5.66
N THR A 38 -5.96 -13.72 6.53
CA THR A 38 -6.96 -14.71 6.95
C THR A 38 -7.97 -14.99 5.85
N MET A 39 -8.46 -13.95 5.16
CA MET A 39 -9.53 -14.09 4.17
C MET A 39 -9.01 -14.46 2.79
N ASP A 40 -7.90 -13.86 2.34
CA ASP A 40 -7.43 -14.03 0.98
C ASP A 40 -6.42 -15.18 0.86
N ILE A 41 -5.61 -15.42 1.91
CA ILE A 41 -4.57 -16.45 1.87
C ILE A 41 -5.04 -17.72 2.58
N TYR A 42 -5.31 -17.64 3.89
CA TYR A 42 -5.59 -18.83 4.70
C TYR A 42 -6.88 -19.52 4.27
N LYS A 43 -7.96 -18.76 4.06
CA LYS A 43 -9.25 -19.30 3.62
C LYS A 43 -9.17 -19.94 2.24
N TYR A 44 -8.44 -19.31 1.31
CA TYR A 44 -8.20 -19.85 -0.02
C TYR A 44 -7.49 -21.22 0.01
N PHE A 45 -6.44 -21.38 0.83
CA PHE A 45 -5.74 -22.66 0.96
C PHE A 45 -6.54 -23.76 1.69
N LYS A 46 -7.52 -23.39 2.50
CA LYS A 46 -8.35 -24.33 3.28
C LYS A 46 -9.70 -24.67 2.60
N ASN A 47 -9.93 -24.27 1.34
CA ASN A 47 -11.14 -24.55 0.55
C ASN A 47 -12.46 -24.20 1.26
N ASP A 48 -12.57 -22.99 1.79
CA ASP A 48 -13.77 -22.41 2.43
C ASP A 48 -14.36 -23.18 3.64
N ASN A 49 -13.86 -24.37 3.97
CA ASN A 49 -14.34 -25.22 5.08
C ASN A 49 -13.67 -24.87 6.43
N VAL A 50 -13.62 -23.58 6.77
CA VAL A 50 -12.97 -23.12 8.01
C VAL A 50 -14.00 -22.56 8.98
N SER A 51 -13.98 -23.05 10.24
CA SER A 51 -14.85 -22.48 11.27
C SER A 51 -14.46 -21.03 11.58
N GLN A 52 -15.44 -20.22 11.93
CA GLN A 52 -15.23 -18.81 12.25
C GLN A 52 -14.28 -18.61 13.44
N SER A 53 -14.29 -19.54 14.39
CA SER A 53 -13.35 -19.53 15.52
C SER A 53 -11.90 -19.67 15.07
N ASN A 54 -11.62 -20.55 14.11
CA ASN A 54 -10.27 -20.73 13.57
C ASN A 54 -9.79 -19.50 12.79
N LEU A 55 -10.67 -18.83 12.04
CA LEU A 55 -10.33 -17.60 11.33
C LEU A 55 -9.91 -16.50 12.31
N ILE A 56 -10.64 -16.34 13.42
CA ILE A 56 -10.29 -15.36 14.47
C ILE A 56 -8.94 -15.68 15.12
N GLN A 57 -8.67 -16.97 15.41
CA GLN A 57 -7.41 -17.38 16.01
C GLN A 57 -6.23 -17.12 15.05
N VAL A 58 -6.37 -17.51 13.80
CA VAL A 58 -5.35 -17.26 12.75
C VAL A 58 -5.10 -15.76 12.60
N GLY A 59 -6.16 -14.95 12.58
CA GLY A 59 -6.04 -13.49 12.52
C GLY A 59 -5.24 -12.91 13.68
N ARG A 60 -5.50 -13.35 14.91
CA ARG A 60 -4.74 -12.93 16.11
C ARG A 60 -3.27 -13.32 16.05
N ILE A 61 -2.98 -14.55 15.64
CA ILE A 61 -1.61 -15.04 15.48
C ILE A 61 -0.88 -14.20 14.40
N THR A 62 -1.55 -13.92 13.28
CA THR A 62 -0.98 -13.11 12.19
C THR A 62 -0.61 -11.71 12.68
N VAL A 63 -1.46 -11.05 13.47
CA VAL A 63 -1.14 -9.73 14.06
C VAL A 63 0.12 -9.81 14.93
N VAL A 64 0.17 -10.77 15.85
CA VAL A 64 1.32 -10.90 16.75
C VAL A 64 2.61 -11.17 15.97
N LEU A 65 2.58 -12.10 15.01
CA LEU A 65 3.74 -12.41 14.18
C LEU A 65 4.17 -11.21 13.33
N SER A 66 3.24 -10.48 12.72
CA SER A 66 3.56 -9.30 11.92
C SER A 66 4.22 -8.19 12.75
N LEU A 67 3.74 -7.96 13.97
CA LEU A 67 4.35 -6.98 14.88
C LEU A 67 5.75 -7.39 15.35
N ILE A 68 5.97 -8.68 15.62
CA ILE A 68 7.30 -9.20 15.97
C ILE A 68 8.26 -9.00 14.80
N ILE A 69 7.86 -9.42 13.60
CA ILE A 69 8.68 -9.25 12.38
C ILE A 69 8.97 -7.77 12.14
N ALA A 70 7.97 -6.90 12.22
CA ALA A 70 8.14 -5.47 12.05
C ALA A 70 9.15 -4.89 13.04
N THR A 71 9.10 -5.29 14.31
CA THR A 71 10.01 -4.82 15.36
C THR A 71 11.45 -5.28 15.10
N LEU A 72 11.65 -6.54 14.67
CA LEU A 72 12.97 -7.08 14.38
C LEU A 72 13.60 -6.42 13.14
N VAL A 73 12.79 -6.11 12.14
CA VAL A 73 13.24 -5.54 10.87
C VAL A 73 13.39 -4.01 10.95
N ALA A 74 12.66 -3.34 11.84
CA ALA A 74 12.69 -1.88 11.95
C ALA A 74 14.10 -1.32 12.23
N LYS A 75 14.82 -1.90 13.17
CA LYS A 75 16.15 -1.42 13.57
C LYS A 75 17.19 -1.51 12.45
N PRO A 76 17.38 -2.65 11.76
CA PRO A 76 18.34 -2.74 10.64
C PRO A 76 17.93 -1.87 9.44
N LEU A 77 16.64 -1.69 9.19
CA LEU A 77 16.18 -0.87 8.07
C LEU A 77 16.35 0.63 8.32
N LEU A 78 16.18 1.09 9.55
CA LEU A 78 16.30 2.51 9.91
C LEU A 78 17.75 3.00 9.99
N GLY A 79 18.70 2.09 10.21
CA GLY A 79 20.12 2.46 10.42
C GLY A 79 20.85 3.06 9.21
N SER A 80 20.28 2.97 8.01
CA SER A 80 20.86 3.49 6.77
C SER A 80 20.29 4.84 6.31
N PHE A 81 19.32 5.42 7.01
CA PHE A 81 18.65 6.65 6.61
C PHE A 81 18.85 7.76 7.66
N GLU A 82 19.15 8.97 7.19
CA GLU A 82 19.24 10.16 8.04
C GLU A 82 17.91 10.54 8.71
N SER A 83 16.78 10.13 8.10
CA SER A 83 15.43 10.43 8.56
C SER A 83 14.49 9.24 8.35
N ILE A 84 13.78 8.87 9.43
CA ILE A 84 12.70 7.87 9.38
C ILE A 84 11.62 8.27 8.37
N PHE A 85 11.33 9.56 8.27
CA PHE A 85 10.36 10.08 7.32
C PHE A 85 10.78 9.82 5.87
N GLN A 86 12.05 10.05 5.52
CA GLN A 86 12.57 9.77 4.18
C GLN A 86 12.49 8.28 3.84
N TYR A 87 12.80 7.41 4.81
CA TYR A 87 12.67 5.96 4.62
C TYR A 87 11.23 5.56 4.27
N ILE A 88 10.25 6.00 5.08
CA ILE A 88 8.84 5.68 4.85
C ILE A 88 8.39 6.21 3.49
N GLN A 89 8.76 7.44 3.14
CA GLN A 89 8.40 8.05 1.86
C GLN A 89 9.01 7.32 0.67
N ASN A 90 10.28 6.96 0.74
CA ASN A 90 10.93 6.19 -0.32
C ASN A 90 10.28 4.83 -0.49
N PHE A 91 10.05 4.09 0.60
CA PHE A 91 9.42 2.77 0.54
C PHE A 91 8.00 2.84 -0.02
N THR A 92 7.19 3.78 0.46
CA THR A 92 5.83 4.02 -0.04
C THR A 92 5.85 4.43 -1.51
N GLY A 93 6.84 5.23 -1.91
CA GLY A 93 7.01 5.70 -3.28
C GLY A 93 7.23 4.60 -4.32
N TYR A 94 7.70 3.41 -3.92
CA TYR A 94 7.83 2.28 -4.85
C TYR A 94 6.49 1.68 -5.26
N PHE A 95 5.50 1.66 -4.37
CA PHE A 95 4.23 0.96 -4.58
C PHE A 95 3.07 1.90 -4.89
N SER A 96 3.02 3.06 -4.24
CA SER A 96 1.88 3.97 -4.33
C SER A 96 1.51 4.41 -5.74
N PRO A 97 2.44 4.79 -6.63
CA PRO A 97 2.06 5.24 -7.97
C PRO A 97 1.33 4.17 -8.76
N GLY A 98 1.80 2.90 -8.69
CA GLY A 98 1.15 1.78 -9.35
C GLY A 98 -0.24 1.49 -8.81
N ILE A 99 -0.38 1.50 -7.49
CA ILE A 99 -1.68 1.29 -6.83
C ILE A 99 -2.67 2.38 -7.26
N VAL A 100 -2.26 3.65 -7.28
CA VAL A 100 -3.11 4.75 -7.72
C VAL A 100 -3.56 4.57 -9.17
N VAL A 101 -2.65 4.19 -10.09
CA VAL A 101 -3.01 3.91 -11.49
C VAL A 101 -4.04 2.79 -11.58
N ILE A 102 -3.83 1.67 -10.86
CA ILE A 102 -4.77 0.55 -10.83
C ILE A 102 -6.17 1.01 -10.41
N PHE A 103 -6.27 1.76 -9.31
CA PHE A 103 -7.55 2.26 -8.82
C PHE A 103 -8.21 3.24 -9.79
N LEU A 104 -7.47 4.21 -10.34
CA LEU A 104 -8.01 5.16 -11.29
C LEU A 104 -8.52 4.48 -12.56
N VAL A 105 -7.75 3.54 -13.09
CA VAL A 105 -8.14 2.78 -14.28
C VAL A 105 -9.36 1.90 -14.00
N ALA A 106 -9.40 1.21 -12.85
CA ALA A 106 -10.54 0.37 -12.48
C ALA A 106 -11.83 1.16 -12.30
N LEU A 107 -11.75 2.39 -11.75
CA LEU A 107 -12.92 3.23 -11.48
C LEU A 107 -13.40 3.99 -12.72
N PHE A 108 -12.48 4.53 -13.52
CA PHE A 108 -12.83 5.47 -14.58
C PHE A 108 -12.76 4.90 -15.98
N TRP A 109 -12.11 3.75 -16.20
CA TRP A 109 -11.90 3.22 -17.53
C TRP A 109 -12.46 1.80 -17.72
N LYS A 110 -13.69 1.73 -18.19
CA LYS A 110 -14.45 0.47 -18.42
C LYS A 110 -13.77 -0.51 -19.39
N LYS A 111 -12.85 -0.05 -20.25
CA LYS A 111 -12.17 -0.84 -21.28
C LYS A 111 -10.86 -1.47 -20.81
N ALA A 112 -10.40 -1.19 -19.61
CA ALA A 112 -9.17 -1.74 -19.08
C ALA A 112 -9.29 -3.25 -18.85
N THR A 113 -8.29 -4.00 -19.30
CA THR A 113 -8.23 -5.45 -19.11
C THR A 113 -7.44 -5.81 -17.83
N SER A 114 -7.73 -6.97 -17.25
CA SER A 114 -6.98 -7.44 -16.07
C SER A 114 -5.47 -7.53 -16.34
N MET A 115 -5.08 -7.87 -17.59
CA MET A 115 -3.67 -7.91 -17.99
C MET A 115 -3.04 -6.51 -18.07
N SER A 116 -3.79 -5.50 -18.55
CA SER A 116 -3.25 -4.12 -18.58
C SER A 116 -2.97 -3.56 -17.19
N VAL A 117 -3.79 -3.93 -16.21
CA VAL A 117 -3.61 -3.58 -14.80
C VAL A 117 -2.37 -4.27 -14.21
N LEU A 118 -2.17 -5.56 -14.49
CA LEU A 118 -0.97 -6.30 -14.06
C LEU A 118 0.30 -5.70 -14.68
N VAL A 119 0.27 -5.39 -15.98
CA VAL A 119 1.41 -4.75 -16.66
C VAL A 119 1.69 -3.36 -16.06
N ALA A 120 0.68 -2.57 -15.76
CA ALA A 120 0.85 -1.28 -15.09
C ALA A 120 1.53 -1.43 -13.72
N ALA A 121 1.13 -2.43 -12.93
CA ALA A 121 1.77 -2.73 -11.65
C ALA A 121 3.25 -3.11 -11.81
N LEU A 122 3.57 -3.97 -12.77
CA LEU A 122 4.95 -4.37 -13.05
C LEU A 122 5.80 -3.20 -13.54
N ILE A 123 5.27 -2.39 -14.46
CA ILE A 123 5.97 -1.17 -14.94
C ILE A 123 6.22 -0.21 -13.78
N SER A 124 5.24 -0.04 -12.88
CA SER A 124 5.41 0.82 -11.71
C SER A 124 6.57 0.35 -10.82
N LEU A 125 6.64 -0.93 -10.49
CA LEU A 125 7.72 -1.49 -9.66
C LEU A 125 9.07 -1.36 -10.35
N ILE A 126 9.17 -1.79 -11.60
CA ILE A 126 10.42 -1.78 -12.35
C ILE A 126 10.93 -0.34 -12.55
N SER A 127 10.06 0.58 -12.97
CA SER A 127 10.44 1.98 -13.18
C SER A 127 10.82 2.68 -11.86
N SER A 128 10.14 2.38 -10.75
CA SER A 128 10.50 2.90 -9.43
C SER A 128 11.90 2.47 -9.01
N ILE A 129 12.22 1.19 -9.18
CA ILE A 129 13.55 0.65 -8.85
C ILE A 129 14.62 1.25 -9.76
N LEU A 130 14.39 1.29 -11.08
CA LEU A 130 15.33 1.85 -12.05
C LEU A 130 15.60 3.33 -11.78
N LEU A 131 14.57 4.13 -11.54
CA LEU A 131 14.73 5.54 -11.22
C LEU A 131 15.45 5.78 -9.88
N SER A 132 15.22 4.90 -8.90
CA SER A 132 15.89 4.99 -7.61
C SER A 132 17.39 4.71 -7.71
N ILE A 133 17.79 3.77 -8.57
CA ILE A 133 19.20 3.39 -8.76
C ILE A 133 19.94 4.41 -9.63
N ASN A 134 19.33 4.84 -10.74
CA ASN A 134 20.00 5.70 -11.71
C ASN A 134 19.97 7.19 -11.33
N PHE A 135 18.97 7.61 -10.57
CA PHE A 135 18.77 9.02 -10.19
C PHE A 135 18.47 9.13 -8.68
N PRO A 136 19.43 8.82 -7.81
CA PRO A 136 19.22 8.87 -6.35
C PRO A 136 18.93 10.26 -5.82
N GLU A 137 19.42 11.31 -6.51
CA GLU A 137 19.25 12.72 -6.12
C GLU A 137 17.87 13.29 -6.47
N LEU A 138 17.07 12.58 -7.26
CA LEU A 138 15.72 13.06 -7.59
C LEU A 138 14.83 13.07 -6.35
N PRO A 139 14.17 14.20 -6.04
CA PRO A 139 13.16 14.24 -4.98
C PRO A 139 12.11 13.15 -5.18
N PHE A 140 11.70 12.50 -4.12
CA PHE A 140 10.77 11.35 -4.18
C PHE A 140 9.46 11.69 -4.92
N ILE A 141 8.95 12.93 -4.80
CA ILE A 141 7.72 13.38 -5.46
C ILE A 141 7.87 13.34 -6.99
N HIS A 142 9.00 13.84 -7.52
CA HIS A 142 9.25 13.79 -8.97
C HIS A 142 9.36 12.36 -9.47
N ARG A 143 10.01 11.49 -8.72
CA ARG A 143 10.11 10.06 -9.04
C ARG A 143 8.73 9.41 -9.06
N MET A 144 7.89 9.64 -8.05
CA MET A 144 6.52 9.13 -8.01
C MET A 144 5.69 9.59 -9.21
N THR A 145 5.82 10.86 -9.59
CA THR A 145 5.12 11.42 -10.77
C THR A 145 5.56 10.75 -12.07
N MET A 146 6.87 10.56 -12.27
CA MET A 146 7.38 9.85 -13.45
C MET A 146 6.89 8.41 -13.52
N VAL A 147 6.95 7.69 -12.40
CA VAL A 147 6.47 6.32 -12.31
C VAL A 147 4.97 6.23 -12.59
N PHE A 148 4.19 7.16 -12.05
CA PHE A 148 2.75 7.24 -12.31
C PHE A 148 2.46 7.41 -13.81
N ILE A 149 3.13 8.34 -14.46
CA ILE A 149 2.96 8.59 -15.91
C ILE A 149 3.36 7.35 -16.72
N LEU A 150 4.51 6.73 -16.44
CA LEU A 150 4.98 5.54 -17.14
C LEU A 150 4.02 4.36 -16.95
N SER A 151 3.54 4.15 -15.74
CA SER A 151 2.58 3.10 -15.43
C SER A 151 1.23 3.32 -16.12
N ALA A 152 0.75 4.56 -16.15
CA ALA A 152 -0.49 4.91 -16.85
C ALA A 152 -0.36 4.72 -18.37
N LEU A 153 0.73 5.17 -18.96
CA LEU A 153 1.00 4.96 -20.39
C LEU A 153 1.13 3.47 -20.74
N GLY A 154 1.79 2.69 -19.90
CA GLY A 154 1.90 1.24 -20.06
C GLY A 154 0.52 0.56 -20.01
N CYS A 155 -0.35 0.98 -19.08
CA CYS A 155 -1.72 0.48 -19.02
C CYS A 155 -2.52 0.80 -20.28
N ILE A 156 -2.42 2.03 -20.76
CA ILE A 156 -3.11 2.48 -21.98
C ILE A 156 -2.60 1.69 -23.20
N ALA A 157 -1.29 1.59 -23.36
CA ALA A 157 -0.66 0.89 -24.48
C ALA A 157 -1.06 -0.59 -24.52
N THR A 158 -1.01 -1.28 -23.38
CA THR A 158 -1.40 -2.70 -23.30
C THR A 158 -2.88 -2.93 -23.56
N THR A 159 -3.76 -2.03 -23.11
CA THR A 159 -5.19 -2.11 -23.39
C THR A 159 -5.45 -1.95 -24.90
N HIS A 160 -4.77 -1.03 -25.57
CA HIS A 160 -4.89 -0.84 -27.01
C HIS A 160 -4.36 -2.05 -27.80
N LEU A 161 -3.24 -2.64 -27.40
CA LEU A 161 -2.64 -3.81 -28.07
C LEU A 161 -3.50 -5.07 -27.95
N GLN A 162 -4.22 -5.23 -26.85
CA GLN A 162 -5.09 -6.41 -26.63
C GLN A 162 -6.44 -6.33 -27.36
N GLY A 163 -6.75 -5.20 -27.95
CA GLY A 163 -8.07 -4.92 -28.51
C GLY A 163 -9.12 -4.76 -27.40
N TYR A 164 -10.01 -3.80 -27.59
CA TYR A 164 -11.06 -3.51 -26.63
C TYR A 164 -11.99 -4.72 -26.46
N LYS A 165 -11.82 -5.50 -25.41
CA LYS A 165 -12.83 -6.43 -24.93
C LYS A 165 -13.65 -5.68 -23.88
N ASP A 166 -14.88 -5.32 -24.24
CA ASP A 166 -15.84 -4.84 -23.27
C ASP A 166 -15.95 -5.90 -22.17
N GLN A 167 -15.47 -5.57 -20.99
CA GLN A 167 -15.71 -6.42 -19.82
C GLN A 167 -17.16 -6.22 -19.41
N GLU A 168 -18.00 -7.16 -19.75
CA GLU A 168 -19.40 -7.28 -19.35
C GLU A 168 -19.59 -7.29 -17.82
N LYS A 169 -18.50 -7.29 -17.04
CA LYS A 169 -18.44 -7.34 -15.58
C LYS A 169 -17.95 -6.06 -14.88
N ALA A 170 -17.81 -4.95 -15.57
CA ALA A 170 -17.67 -3.68 -14.85
C ALA A 170 -18.99 -3.43 -14.14
N ILE A 171 -19.01 -3.59 -12.82
CA ILE A 171 -20.15 -3.26 -11.97
C ILE A 171 -20.58 -1.85 -12.36
N ASP A 172 -21.73 -1.75 -12.99
CA ASP A 172 -22.32 -0.45 -13.31
C ASP A 172 -22.78 0.16 -11.98
N LEU A 173 -21.92 0.98 -11.39
CA LEU A 173 -22.21 1.67 -10.14
C LEU A 173 -23.46 2.56 -10.22
N THR A 174 -23.96 2.80 -11.45
CA THR A 174 -25.22 3.53 -11.67
C THR A 174 -26.45 2.66 -11.41
N THR A 175 -26.31 1.34 -11.34
CA THR A 175 -27.41 0.39 -11.09
C THR A 175 -27.47 -0.11 -9.64
N VAL A 176 -26.52 0.27 -8.80
CA VAL A 176 -26.57 -0.04 -7.36
C VAL A 176 -27.56 0.92 -6.70
N ASN A 177 -28.81 0.51 -6.60
CA ASN A 177 -29.80 1.17 -5.73
C ASN A 177 -29.36 0.96 -4.27
N PHE A 178 -29.02 2.05 -3.60
CA PHE A 178 -28.80 2.10 -2.16
C PHE A 178 -30.11 2.02 -1.41
#